data_9580af65f5608752461e1f9b0e370038
#
_entry.id   9580af65f5608752461e1f9b0e370038
#
_cell.length_a   1.000
_cell.length_b   1.000
_cell.length_c   1.000
_cell.angle_alpha   90.00
_cell.angle_beta   90.00
_cell.angle_gamma   90.00
#
_symmetry.space_group_name_H-M   'P 1'
#
loop_
_entity.id
_entity.type
_entity.pdbx_description
1 polymer ?
#
loop_
_entity_poly.entity_id
_entity_poly.type
_entity_poly.pdbx_seq_one_letter_code
_entity_poly.pdbx_strand_id
1 'polypeptide(L)'
;DLYLSPYPILPVLQSRGCYWGKCTFCTHSFIYGHRYGKQRTEQMVNELESLGKKYKTKYFTFSDEAVSPHSLNDVSEEIIKRDVDIKSLALLKFEKVMDQELFKKMKQAGFIFLMYGLESANDRVLSLIDKGTDQKTERAVLEKSHKAGIWNHSFMFFGFPTETRDEAQDTINFLEKNLHSIHSFGPGVFLLNRDSSCYQYPEKFSITKIIENPDSNIAMNLDFEASSGMSREEAVKMNTKCINMAEEKFPSLQIWGTLPREHFLLYLDRYGKGGLSGNGPPERKEDEVLCKA
;
A
#
# COMPACT_ATOMS: atom_id res chain seq x y z
N ASP A 1 21.78 2.46 -20.24
CA ASP A 1 22.20 3.84 -19.89
C ASP A 1 21.07 4.89 -19.92
N LEU A 2 19.85 4.50 -20.28
CA LEU A 2 18.69 5.39 -20.31
C LEU A 2 17.80 5.30 -19.05
N TYR A 3 18.03 4.33 -18.19
CA TYR A 3 17.24 4.11 -16.99
C TYR A 3 18.05 4.43 -15.74
N LEU A 4 17.46 5.15 -14.80
CA LEU A 4 18.07 5.47 -13.49
C LEU A 4 18.09 4.27 -12.55
N SER A 5 17.45 3.15 -12.89
CA SER A 5 17.41 1.93 -12.10
C SER A 5 18.60 1.01 -12.47
N PRO A 6 19.40 0.55 -11.50
CA PRO A 6 20.51 -0.37 -11.76
C PRO A 6 20.05 -1.77 -12.16
N TYR A 7 18.81 -2.14 -11.84
CA TYR A 7 18.18 -3.43 -12.18
C TYR A 7 16.76 -3.23 -12.65
N PRO A 8 16.26 -4.05 -13.60
CA PRO A 8 14.86 -4.08 -13.92
C PRO A 8 14.03 -4.53 -12.70
N ILE A 9 12.92 -3.86 -12.44
CA ILE A 9 11.92 -4.28 -11.46
C ILE A 9 10.68 -4.67 -12.26
N LEU A 10 10.27 -5.92 -12.18
CA LEU A 10 9.25 -6.46 -13.07
C LEU A 10 7.89 -6.53 -12.36
N PRO A 11 6.84 -5.96 -12.96
CA PRO A 11 5.48 -6.14 -12.45
C PRO A 11 4.99 -7.55 -12.77
N VAL A 12 4.36 -8.18 -11.79
CA VAL A 12 3.70 -9.48 -11.91
C VAL A 12 2.33 -9.41 -11.25
N LEU A 13 1.41 -10.27 -11.66
CA LEU A 13 0.04 -10.33 -11.14
C LEU A 13 -0.28 -11.73 -10.68
N GLN A 14 -0.47 -11.93 -9.38
CA GLN A 14 -1.02 -13.16 -8.83
C GLN A 14 -2.52 -13.29 -9.11
N SER A 15 -3.22 -12.14 -9.16
CA SER A 15 -4.66 -12.09 -9.35
C SER A 15 -5.10 -10.87 -10.18
N ARG A 16 -6.32 -10.91 -10.66
CA ARG A 16 -7.02 -9.77 -11.28
C ARG A 16 -8.33 -9.54 -10.58
N GLY A 17 -8.63 -8.28 -10.29
CA GLY A 17 -9.71 -7.87 -9.42
C GLY A 17 -9.32 -7.95 -7.95
N CYS A 18 -10.16 -7.44 -7.06
CA CYS A 18 -9.93 -7.46 -5.63
C CYS A 18 -10.74 -8.58 -4.97
N TYR A 19 -10.08 -9.46 -4.21
CA TYR A 19 -10.77 -10.56 -3.52
C TYR A 19 -11.77 -10.08 -2.46
N TRP A 20 -11.57 -8.86 -1.91
CA TRP A 20 -12.51 -8.25 -0.98
C TRP A 20 -13.69 -7.60 -1.71
N GLY A 21 -13.40 -6.66 -2.61
CA GLY A 21 -14.36 -6.08 -3.55
C GLY A 21 -15.53 -5.28 -2.96
N LYS A 22 -15.52 -4.91 -1.66
CA LYS A 22 -16.63 -4.29 -0.96
C LYS A 22 -16.41 -2.83 -0.56
N CYS A 23 -15.16 -2.34 -0.64
CA CYS A 23 -14.86 -0.97 -0.22
C CYS A 23 -15.72 0.04 -0.96
N THR A 24 -16.46 0.85 -0.22
CA THR A 24 -17.50 1.75 -0.76
C THR A 24 -16.93 2.90 -1.60
N PHE A 25 -15.69 3.25 -1.41
CA PHE A 25 -14.99 4.29 -2.17
C PHE A 25 -14.31 3.78 -3.45
N CYS A 26 -14.14 2.46 -3.57
CA CYS A 26 -13.26 1.86 -4.56
C CYS A 26 -14.03 1.44 -5.83
N THR A 27 -13.43 1.69 -7.00
CA THR A 27 -14.00 1.33 -8.31
C THR A 27 -13.50 0.01 -8.87
N HIS A 28 -12.50 -0.62 -8.25
CA HIS A 28 -11.90 -1.85 -8.80
C HIS A 28 -12.91 -2.97 -9.01
N SER A 29 -13.87 -3.15 -8.09
CA SER A 29 -14.92 -4.14 -8.26
C SER A 29 -15.78 -3.87 -9.51
N PHE A 30 -16.09 -2.62 -9.78
CA PHE A 30 -16.83 -2.20 -10.97
C PHE A 30 -16.00 -2.45 -12.24
N ILE A 31 -14.75 -1.98 -12.28
CA ILE A 31 -13.84 -2.13 -13.43
C ILE A 31 -13.68 -3.59 -13.84
N TYR A 32 -13.57 -4.49 -12.87
CA TYR A 32 -13.45 -5.93 -13.12
C TYR A 32 -14.81 -6.66 -13.20
N GLY A 33 -15.93 -5.93 -13.24
CA GLY A 33 -17.26 -6.52 -13.29
C GLY A 33 -17.55 -7.43 -12.11
N HIS A 34 -17.10 -7.05 -10.90
CA HIS A 34 -17.19 -7.83 -9.66
C HIS A 34 -16.56 -9.24 -9.76
N ARG A 35 -15.60 -9.43 -10.65
CA ARG A 35 -14.90 -10.71 -10.82
C ARG A 35 -13.55 -10.66 -10.11
N TYR A 36 -13.21 -11.81 -9.54
CA TYR A 36 -11.89 -12.06 -9.00
C TYR A 36 -11.37 -13.38 -9.54
N GLY A 37 -10.18 -13.39 -10.05
CA GLY A 37 -9.51 -14.59 -10.54
C GLY A 37 -8.04 -14.57 -10.17
N LYS A 38 -7.52 -15.70 -9.70
CA LYS A 38 -6.10 -15.86 -9.40
C LYS A 38 -5.48 -16.96 -10.27
N GLN A 39 -4.22 -16.79 -10.62
CA GLN A 39 -3.46 -17.85 -11.23
C GLN A 39 -3.04 -18.91 -10.19
N ARG A 40 -2.71 -20.11 -10.66
CA ARG A 40 -2.22 -21.17 -9.77
C ARG A 40 -0.85 -20.79 -9.23
N THR A 41 -0.58 -21.17 -7.99
CA THR A 41 0.68 -20.89 -7.29
C THR A 41 1.91 -21.33 -8.09
N GLU A 42 1.87 -22.53 -8.65
CA GLU A 42 2.95 -23.07 -9.48
C GLU A 42 3.22 -22.22 -10.74
N GLN A 43 2.15 -21.72 -11.38
CA GLN A 43 2.29 -20.85 -12.55
C GLN A 43 2.94 -19.51 -12.17
N MET A 44 2.52 -18.92 -11.04
CA MET A 44 3.11 -17.70 -10.54
C MET A 44 4.61 -17.86 -10.29
N VAL A 45 5.02 -18.93 -9.62
CA VAL A 45 6.44 -19.16 -9.31
C VAL A 45 7.24 -19.51 -10.58
N ASN A 46 6.67 -20.27 -11.55
CA ASN A 46 7.29 -20.47 -12.85
C ASN A 46 7.52 -19.15 -13.60
N GLU A 47 6.57 -18.21 -13.50
CA GLU A 47 6.69 -16.88 -14.11
C GLU A 47 7.83 -16.09 -13.46
N LEU A 48 7.94 -16.07 -12.12
CA LEU A 48 9.03 -15.42 -11.40
C LEU A 48 10.39 -15.98 -11.82
N GLU A 49 10.55 -17.30 -11.85
CA GLU A 49 11.81 -17.94 -12.29
C GLU A 49 12.17 -17.61 -13.74
N SER A 50 11.18 -17.70 -14.64
CA SER A 50 11.38 -17.43 -16.07
C SER A 50 11.77 -15.99 -16.33
N LEU A 51 11.04 -15.03 -15.72
CA LEU A 51 11.30 -13.62 -15.85
C LEU A 51 12.64 -13.24 -15.19
N GLY A 52 12.93 -13.79 -14.01
CA GLY A 52 14.18 -13.56 -13.31
C GLY A 52 15.39 -13.98 -14.14
N LYS A 53 15.34 -15.17 -14.74
CA LYS A 53 16.38 -15.67 -15.65
C LYS A 53 16.50 -14.83 -16.92
N LYS A 54 15.37 -14.51 -17.56
CA LYS A 54 15.34 -13.78 -18.84
C LYS A 54 15.88 -12.36 -18.69
N TYR A 55 15.49 -11.65 -17.64
CA TYR A 55 15.86 -10.25 -17.44
C TYR A 55 17.00 -10.04 -16.45
N LYS A 56 17.58 -11.12 -15.92
CA LYS A 56 18.67 -11.12 -14.96
C LYS A 56 18.37 -10.23 -13.75
N THR A 57 17.18 -10.39 -13.18
CA THR A 57 16.73 -9.63 -12.03
C THR A 57 16.05 -10.55 -11.00
N LYS A 58 16.10 -10.14 -9.74
CA LYS A 58 15.34 -10.76 -8.63
C LYS A 58 14.25 -9.85 -8.08
N TYR A 59 14.05 -8.68 -8.69
CA TYR A 59 13.16 -7.65 -8.16
C TYR A 59 11.80 -7.69 -8.84
N PHE A 60 10.74 -7.85 -8.04
CA PHE A 60 9.37 -7.98 -8.53
C PHE A 60 8.40 -7.11 -7.75
N THR A 61 7.45 -6.52 -8.45
CA THR A 61 6.29 -5.84 -7.88
C THR A 61 5.05 -6.68 -8.11
N PHE A 62 4.42 -7.16 -7.04
CA PHE A 62 3.08 -7.75 -7.13
C PHE A 62 2.09 -6.60 -7.31
N SER A 63 1.65 -6.42 -8.57
CA SER A 63 0.81 -5.28 -8.98
C SER A 63 -0.69 -5.58 -8.86
N ASP A 64 -1.04 -6.54 -8.01
CA ASP A 64 -2.42 -6.86 -7.64
C ASP A 64 -3.08 -5.69 -6.91
N GLU A 65 -4.39 -5.56 -7.02
CA GLU A 65 -5.17 -4.60 -6.22
C GLU A 65 -5.09 -4.87 -4.72
N ALA A 66 -5.00 -6.12 -4.34
CA ALA A 66 -4.62 -6.63 -3.04
C ALA A 66 -4.37 -8.13 -3.16
N VAL A 67 -3.21 -8.62 -2.73
CA VAL A 67 -2.95 -10.06 -2.67
C VAL A 67 -3.59 -10.65 -1.43
N SER A 68 -4.36 -11.75 -1.58
CA SER A 68 -5.01 -12.38 -0.43
C SER A 68 -4.00 -13.08 0.49
N PRO A 69 -4.25 -13.14 1.81
CA PRO A 69 -3.36 -13.84 2.76
C PRO A 69 -3.09 -15.30 2.39
N HIS A 70 -4.11 -15.98 1.88
CA HIS A 70 -3.98 -17.37 1.41
C HIS A 70 -3.02 -17.49 0.22
N SER A 71 -3.18 -16.61 -0.78
CA SER A 71 -2.26 -16.59 -1.93
C SER A 71 -0.83 -16.25 -1.53
N LEU A 72 -0.65 -15.30 -0.57
CA LEU A 72 0.68 -14.98 -0.04
C LEU A 72 1.33 -16.17 0.66
N ASN A 73 0.55 -16.93 1.44
CA ASN A 73 1.03 -18.15 2.10
C ASN A 73 1.52 -19.16 1.06
N ASP A 74 0.65 -19.51 0.10
CA ASP A 74 0.93 -20.54 -0.90
C ASP A 74 2.12 -20.18 -1.80
N VAL A 75 2.15 -18.92 -2.28
CA VAL A 75 3.25 -18.43 -3.13
C VAL A 75 4.56 -18.39 -2.35
N SER A 76 4.53 -17.95 -1.08
CA SER A 76 5.72 -17.94 -0.24
C SER A 76 6.27 -19.34 0.02
N GLU A 77 5.39 -20.31 0.30
CA GLU A 77 5.80 -21.72 0.48
C GLU A 77 6.46 -22.29 -0.77
N GLU A 78 5.89 -22.04 -1.93
CA GLU A 78 6.42 -22.58 -3.17
C GLU A 78 7.74 -21.88 -3.59
N ILE A 79 7.88 -20.59 -3.36
CA ILE A 79 9.16 -19.85 -3.53
C ILE A 79 10.25 -20.45 -2.65
N ILE A 80 9.98 -20.66 -1.37
CA ILE A 80 10.92 -21.24 -0.41
C ILE A 80 11.30 -22.67 -0.81
N LYS A 81 10.32 -23.48 -1.15
CA LYS A 81 10.52 -24.89 -1.57
C LYS A 81 11.41 -25.04 -2.79
N ARG A 82 11.31 -24.08 -3.75
CA ARG A 82 12.11 -24.08 -4.98
C ARG A 82 13.41 -23.29 -4.89
N ASP A 83 13.67 -22.67 -3.74
CA ASP A 83 14.83 -21.79 -3.51
C ASP A 83 14.94 -20.68 -4.57
N VAL A 84 13.81 -20.01 -4.86
CA VAL A 84 13.76 -18.91 -5.84
C VAL A 84 14.18 -17.61 -5.16
N ASP A 85 15.31 -17.03 -5.58
CA ASP A 85 15.78 -15.74 -5.03
C ASP A 85 14.99 -14.59 -5.64
N ILE A 86 14.11 -14.00 -4.83
CA ILE A 86 13.39 -12.77 -5.16
C ILE A 86 13.49 -11.73 -4.07
N LYS A 87 13.29 -10.47 -4.46
CA LYS A 87 12.97 -9.35 -3.58
C LYS A 87 11.73 -8.66 -4.10
N SER A 88 10.71 -8.59 -3.28
CA SER A 88 9.41 -8.13 -3.76
C SER A 88 8.67 -7.21 -2.81
N LEU A 89 7.75 -6.47 -3.41
CA LEU A 89 6.74 -5.68 -2.72
C LEU A 89 5.33 -6.17 -3.12
N ALA A 90 4.36 -5.97 -2.22
CA ALA A 90 2.96 -6.29 -2.47
C ALA A 90 2.03 -5.31 -1.78
N LEU A 91 0.84 -5.10 -2.36
CA LEU A 91 -0.25 -4.34 -1.75
C LEU A 91 -1.21 -5.29 -1.04
N LEU A 92 -1.55 -4.94 0.20
CA LEU A 92 -2.34 -5.77 1.10
C LEU A 92 -3.49 -5.01 1.74
N LYS A 93 -4.51 -5.76 2.12
CA LYS A 93 -5.56 -5.34 3.05
C LYS A 93 -5.28 -5.95 4.43
N PHE A 94 -5.57 -5.23 5.50
CA PHE A 94 -5.44 -5.79 6.85
C PHE A 94 -6.48 -6.87 7.12
N GLU A 95 -6.01 -8.02 7.63
CA GLU A 95 -6.89 -9.14 7.99
C GLU A 95 -6.46 -9.86 9.26
N LYS A 96 -7.43 -10.30 10.08
CA LYS A 96 -7.19 -11.00 11.34
C LYS A 96 -6.40 -12.30 11.18
N VAL A 97 -6.53 -12.94 10.03
CA VAL A 97 -5.82 -14.21 9.71
C VAL A 97 -4.32 -14.02 9.44
N MET A 98 -3.86 -12.79 9.26
CA MET A 98 -2.44 -12.50 9.10
C MET A 98 -1.70 -12.66 10.42
N ASP A 99 -1.10 -13.82 10.62
CA ASP A 99 -0.35 -14.16 11.82
C ASP A 99 1.18 -13.96 11.66
N GLN A 100 1.91 -14.22 12.72
CA GLN A 100 3.37 -14.04 12.74
C GLN A 100 4.07 -15.04 11.81
N GLU A 101 3.54 -16.23 11.65
CA GLU A 101 4.15 -17.29 10.83
C GLU A 101 4.03 -16.96 9.34
N LEU A 102 2.88 -16.40 8.93
CA LEU A 102 2.72 -15.90 7.56
C LEU A 102 3.79 -14.84 7.23
N PHE A 103 4.00 -13.85 8.10
CA PHE A 103 4.99 -12.80 7.85
C PHE A 103 6.43 -13.30 7.88
N LYS A 104 6.78 -14.26 8.74
CA LYS A 104 8.09 -14.91 8.70
C LYS A 104 8.32 -15.62 7.38
N LYS A 105 7.31 -16.38 6.93
CA LYS A 105 7.34 -17.09 5.65
C LYS A 105 7.46 -16.13 4.48
N MET A 106 6.66 -15.07 4.44
CA MET A 106 6.77 -14.02 3.43
C MET A 106 8.18 -13.40 3.41
N LYS A 107 8.74 -13.08 4.58
CA LYS A 107 10.10 -12.53 4.67
C LYS A 107 11.14 -13.50 4.11
N GLN A 108 11.05 -14.78 4.45
CA GLN A 108 11.93 -15.83 3.94
C GLN A 108 11.79 -15.98 2.42
N ALA A 109 10.58 -15.86 1.87
CA ALA A 109 10.31 -15.88 0.44
C ALA A 109 10.76 -14.62 -0.32
N GLY A 110 11.28 -13.59 0.39
CA GLY A 110 11.80 -12.38 -0.24
C GLY A 110 10.83 -11.19 -0.30
N PHE A 111 9.68 -11.24 0.36
CA PHE A 111 8.84 -10.05 0.55
C PHE A 111 9.50 -9.14 1.59
N ILE A 112 10.07 -8.03 1.16
CA ILE A 112 10.78 -7.08 2.02
C ILE A 112 10.06 -5.76 2.21
N PHE A 113 9.03 -5.48 1.42
CA PHE A 113 8.26 -4.27 1.43
C PHE A 113 6.76 -4.56 1.25
N LEU A 114 5.93 -4.14 2.19
CA LEU A 114 4.48 -4.29 2.12
C LEU A 114 3.78 -2.94 2.21
N MET A 115 2.82 -2.75 1.35
CA MET A 115 1.96 -1.57 1.31
C MET A 115 0.56 -1.96 1.77
N TYR A 116 -0.01 -1.17 2.67
CA TYR A 116 -1.31 -1.42 3.26
C TYR A 116 -2.27 -0.27 2.99
N GLY A 117 -3.47 -0.58 2.57
CA GLY A 117 -4.57 0.36 2.63
C GLY A 117 -5.05 0.49 4.07
N LEU A 118 -4.55 1.48 4.83
CA LEU A 118 -5.06 1.85 6.15
C LEU A 118 -6.39 2.60 6.02
N GLU A 119 -6.46 3.53 5.10
CA GLU A 119 -7.54 4.45 4.75
C GLU A 119 -7.91 5.37 5.91
N SER A 120 -8.28 4.84 7.06
CA SER A 120 -8.56 5.52 8.33
C SER A 120 -8.20 4.60 9.50
N ALA A 121 -7.93 5.14 10.67
CA ALA A 121 -7.77 4.36 11.91
C ALA A 121 -8.92 4.63 12.91
N ASN A 122 -10.07 5.08 12.41
CA ASN A 122 -11.30 5.20 13.20
C ASN A 122 -12.29 4.10 12.78
N ASP A 123 -12.76 3.30 13.73
CA ASP A 123 -13.60 2.12 13.46
C ASP A 123 -14.95 2.47 12.81
N ARG A 124 -15.55 3.65 13.11
CA ARG A 124 -16.77 4.09 12.43
C ARG A 124 -16.50 4.38 10.95
N VAL A 125 -15.43 5.09 10.65
CA VAL A 125 -15.04 5.41 9.28
C VAL A 125 -14.70 4.13 8.52
N LEU A 126 -13.93 3.21 9.12
CA LEU A 126 -13.61 1.90 8.53
C LEU A 126 -14.88 1.07 8.23
N SER A 127 -15.89 1.15 9.10
CA SER A 127 -17.18 0.51 8.87
C SER A 127 -17.94 1.12 7.69
N LEU A 128 -17.95 2.46 7.55
CA LEU A 128 -18.56 3.15 6.42
C LEU A 128 -17.87 2.83 5.09
N ILE A 129 -16.55 2.70 5.13
CA ILE A 129 -15.72 2.30 4.00
C ILE A 129 -15.97 0.84 3.60
N ASP A 130 -16.55 0.03 4.46
CA ASP A 130 -16.67 -1.44 4.35
C ASP A 130 -15.30 -2.12 4.10
N LYS A 131 -14.30 -1.66 4.86
CA LYS A 131 -12.91 -2.17 4.73
C LYS A 131 -12.77 -3.60 5.29
N GLY A 132 -13.68 -4.01 6.19
CA GLY A 132 -13.65 -5.33 6.83
C GLY A 132 -12.46 -5.53 7.76
N THR A 133 -11.99 -4.46 8.39
CA THR A 133 -10.94 -4.43 9.41
C THR A 133 -11.33 -3.46 10.54
N ASP A 134 -10.56 -3.44 11.59
CA ASP A 134 -10.66 -2.52 12.71
C ASP A 134 -9.27 -2.03 13.15
N GLN A 135 -9.20 -0.93 13.88
CA GLN A 135 -7.93 -0.33 14.35
C GLN A 135 -7.04 -1.34 15.11
N LYS A 136 -7.66 -2.23 15.88
CA LYS A 136 -6.93 -3.27 16.64
C LYS A 136 -6.25 -4.27 15.70
N THR A 137 -6.95 -4.68 14.65
CA THR A 137 -6.41 -5.60 13.62
C THR A 137 -5.28 -4.93 12.86
N GLU A 138 -5.45 -3.68 12.45
CA GLU A 138 -4.41 -2.93 11.73
C GLU A 138 -3.12 -2.83 12.52
N ARG A 139 -3.22 -2.45 13.80
CA ARG A 139 -2.05 -2.43 14.71
C ARG A 139 -1.39 -3.79 14.82
N ALA A 140 -2.18 -4.85 15.05
CA ALA A 140 -1.65 -6.19 15.25
C ALA A 140 -0.93 -6.72 14.00
N VAL A 141 -1.44 -6.43 12.80
CA VAL A 141 -0.83 -6.82 11.53
C VAL A 141 0.48 -6.07 11.29
N LEU A 142 0.49 -4.73 11.49
CA LEU A 142 1.69 -3.91 11.36
C LEU A 142 2.82 -4.37 12.29
N GLU A 143 2.49 -4.66 13.56
CA GLU A 143 3.43 -5.19 14.54
C GLU A 143 4.04 -6.53 14.11
N LYS A 144 3.23 -7.46 13.64
CA LYS A 144 3.70 -8.77 13.20
C LYS A 144 4.60 -8.68 11.97
N SER A 145 4.21 -7.87 10.99
CA SER A 145 5.02 -7.60 9.80
C SER A 145 6.35 -6.93 10.17
N HIS A 146 6.32 -5.92 11.06
CA HIS A 146 7.52 -5.27 11.59
C HIS A 146 8.46 -6.26 12.26
N LYS A 147 7.95 -7.12 13.14
CA LYS A 147 8.73 -8.16 13.84
C LYS A 147 9.36 -9.18 12.88
N ALA A 148 8.73 -9.43 11.73
CA ALA A 148 9.31 -10.26 10.69
C ALA A 148 10.42 -9.55 9.88
N GLY A 149 10.68 -8.27 10.15
CA GLY A 149 11.70 -7.51 9.46
C GLY A 149 11.27 -6.96 8.10
N ILE A 150 9.97 -6.82 7.84
CA ILE A 150 9.41 -6.28 6.60
C ILE A 150 9.16 -4.77 6.77
N TRP A 151 9.38 -4.00 5.71
CA TRP A 151 9.04 -2.58 5.67
C TRP A 151 7.53 -2.42 5.45
N ASN A 152 6.87 -1.62 6.31
CA ASN A 152 5.45 -1.33 6.21
C ASN A 152 5.24 0.10 5.72
N HIS A 153 4.49 0.24 4.65
CA HIS A 153 3.96 1.51 4.14
C HIS A 153 2.43 1.51 4.27
N SER A 154 1.85 2.61 4.70
CA SER A 154 0.40 2.73 4.87
C SER A 154 -0.17 3.87 4.04
N PHE A 155 -1.21 3.59 3.25
CA PHE A 155 -1.99 4.62 2.57
C PHE A 155 -3.20 4.99 3.42
N MET A 156 -3.52 6.27 3.50
CA MET A 156 -4.72 6.79 4.14
C MET A 156 -5.22 8.03 3.43
N PHE A 157 -6.43 8.40 3.73
CA PHE A 157 -7.02 9.65 3.25
C PHE A 157 -7.86 10.31 4.35
N PHE A 158 -8.09 11.62 4.20
CA PHE A 158 -8.91 12.43 5.07
C PHE A 158 -10.10 12.99 4.29
N GLY A 159 -11.23 13.17 4.96
CA GLY A 159 -12.42 13.75 4.38
C GLY A 159 -13.31 12.74 3.66
N PHE A 160 -13.32 11.47 4.13
CA PHE A 160 -14.38 10.54 3.72
C PHE A 160 -15.75 11.14 4.11
N PRO A 161 -16.79 11.01 3.30
CA PRO A 161 -18.10 11.56 3.60
C PRO A 161 -18.54 11.24 5.04
N THR A 162 -18.95 12.25 5.79
CA THR A 162 -19.31 12.22 7.21
C THR A 162 -18.15 12.09 8.21
N GLU A 163 -16.91 11.90 7.78
CA GLU A 163 -15.76 11.88 8.69
C GLU A 163 -15.60 13.24 9.40
N THR A 164 -15.52 13.21 10.72
CA THR A 164 -15.33 14.41 11.55
C THR A 164 -13.83 14.69 11.75
N ARG A 165 -13.51 15.92 12.22
CA ARG A 165 -12.11 16.27 12.55
C ARG A 165 -11.51 15.39 13.64
N ASP A 166 -12.32 14.99 14.63
CA ASP A 166 -11.85 14.15 15.73
C ASP A 166 -11.52 12.75 15.23
N GLU A 167 -12.32 12.19 14.33
CA GLU A 167 -12.08 10.89 13.71
C GLU A 167 -10.86 10.91 12.79
N ALA A 168 -10.67 11.99 12.03
CA ALA A 168 -9.44 12.20 11.26
C ALA A 168 -8.20 12.34 12.18
N GLN A 169 -8.38 13.00 13.36
CA GLN A 169 -7.31 13.08 14.36
C GLN A 169 -6.96 11.72 14.96
N ASP A 170 -7.93 10.78 15.09
CA ASP A 170 -7.65 9.41 15.52
C ASP A 170 -6.66 8.71 14.58
N THR A 171 -6.77 8.95 13.26
CA THR A 171 -5.84 8.41 12.27
C THR A 171 -4.43 8.97 12.46
N ILE A 172 -4.28 10.28 12.69
CA ILE A 172 -2.97 10.90 12.98
C ILE A 172 -2.40 10.34 14.28
N ASN A 173 -3.20 10.25 15.35
CA ASN A 173 -2.80 9.70 16.63
C ASN A 173 -2.37 8.23 16.52
N PHE A 174 -3.04 7.46 15.68
CA PHE A 174 -2.67 6.07 15.39
C PHE A 174 -1.30 5.98 14.73
N LEU A 175 -1.05 6.81 13.73
CA LEU A 175 0.28 6.88 13.10
C LEU A 175 1.36 7.20 14.14
N GLU A 176 1.18 8.25 14.93
CA GLU A 176 2.14 8.67 15.96
C GLU A 176 2.44 7.55 16.97
N LYS A 177 1.42 6.82 17.41
CA LYS A 177 1.59 5.71 18.37
C LYS A 177 2.25 4.47 17.79
N ASN A 178 2.26 4.33 16.46
CA ASN A 178 2.75 3.14 15.76
C ASN A 178 3.96 3.42 14.84
N LEU A 179 4.68 4.53 15.06
CA LEU A 179 5.87 4.93 14.27
C LEU A 179 6.95 3.84 14.18
N HIS A 180 7.06 3.02 15.22
CA HIS A 180 8.04 1.93 15.26
C HIS A 180 7.70 0.79 14.27
N SER A 181 6.42 0.61 13.94
CA SER A 181 5.92 -0.45 13.04
C SER A 181 5.42 0.05 11.69
N ILE A 182 5.19 1.36 11.54
CA ILE A 182 4.90 2.05 10.27
C ILE A 182 6.15 2.79 9.85
N HIS A 183 6.78 2.37 8.77
CA HIS A 183 8.09 2.90 8.35
C HIS A 183 7.97 4.04 7.33
N SER A 184 6.87 4.09 6.61
CA SER A 184 6.48 5.16 5.70
C SER A 184 4.97 5.18 5.49
N PHE A 185 4.44 6.30 5.05
CA PHE A 185 3.01 6.40 4.73
C PHE A 185 2.75 7.47 3.67
N GLY A 186 1.61 7.36 3.01
CA GLY A 186 1.14 8.28 1.98
C GLY A 186 -0.27 8.78 2.31
N PRO A 187 -0.40 9.97 2.93
CA PRO A 187 -1.70 10.54 3.19
C PRO A 187 -2.26 11.22 1.94
N GLY A 188 -3.56 11.31 1.83
CA GLY A 188 -4.28 11.99 0.77
C GLY A 188 -5.55 12.65 1.26
N VAL A 189 -6.22 13.37 0.36
CA VAL A 189 -7.58 13.85 0.57
C VAL A 189 -8.51 12.95 -0.23
N PHE A 190 -9.62 12.55 0.39
CA PHE A 190 -10.60 11.72 -0.26
C PHE A 190 -11.15 12.40 -1.53
N LEU A 191 -11.21 11.63 -2.59
CA LEU A 191 -11.84 12.01 -3.85
C LEU A 191 -12.93 10.99 -4.18
N LEU A 192 -14.10 11.47 -4.61
CA LEU A 192 -15.19 10.60 -4.99
C LEU A 192 -14.86 9.92 -6.32
N ASN A 193 -14.63 8.63 -6.27
CA ASN A 193 -14.38 7.85 -7.47
C ASN A 193 -15.68 7.59 -8.24
N ARG A 194 -15.70 7.91 -9.54
CA ARG A 194 -16.78 7.56 -10.44
C ARG A 194 -17.03 6.05 -10.39
N ASP A 195 -18.28 5.64 -10.40
CA ASP A 195 -18.71 4.23 -10.33
C ASP A 195 -18.43 3.49 -9.01
N SER A 196 -17.88 4.17 -7.99
CA SER A 196 -17.84 3.62 -6.63
C SER A 196 -19.23 3.54 -5.99
N SER A 197 -19.39 2.77 -4.91
CA SER A 197 -20.65 2.73 -4.17
C SER A 197 -21.02 4.12 -3.61
N CYS A 198 -20.05 4.93 -3.20
CA CYS A 198 -20.29 6.32 -2.78
C CYS A 198 -20.85 7.19 -3.92
N TYR A 199 -20.44 6.94 -5.15
CA TYR A 199 -20.96 7.63 -6.32
C TYR A 199 -22.36 7.12 -6.71
N GLN A 200 -22.58 5.80 -6.68
CA GLN A 200 -23.86 5.19 -7.10
C GLN A 200 -24.99 5.42 -6.10
N TYR A 201 -24.67 5.54 -4.81
CA TYR A 201 -25.63 5.69 -3.72
C TYR A 201 -25.24 6.86 -2.80
N PRO A 202 -25.15 8.10 -3.33
CA PRO A 202 -24.59 9.24 -2.60
C PRO A 202 -25.38 9.56 -1.33
N GLU A 203 -26.68 9.32 -1.31
CA GLU A 203 -27.56 9.54 -0.15
C GLU A 203 -27.17 8.69 1.06
N LYS A 204 -26.60 7.49 0.86
CA LYS A 204 -26.14 6.61 1.95
C LYS A 204 -24.90 7.16 2.65
N PHE A 205 -24.18 8.06 2.00
CA PHE A 205 -22.96 8.69 2.48
C PHE A 205 -23.16 10.18 2.78
N SER A 206 -24.40 10.63 2.87
CA SER A 206 -24.72 12.06 3.11
C SER A 206 -24.14 13.00 2.04
N ILE A 207 -23.81 12.50 0.87
CA ILE A 207 -23.37 13.31 -0.27
C ILE A 207 -24.63 13.97 -0.86
N THR A 208 -24.63 15.31 -0.88
CA THR A 208 -25.76 16.13 -1.32
C THR A 208 -25.61 16.60 -2.77
N LYS A 209 -24.37 16.66 -3.26
CA LYS A 209 -24.08 17.09 -4.62
C LYS A 209 -22.77 16.47 -5.11
N ILE A 210 -22.79 15.95 -6.32
CA ILE A 210 -21.59 15.52 -7.07
C ILE A 210 -21.26 16.65 -8.06
N ILE A 211 -19.98 17.08 -8.05
CA ILE A 211 -19.51 18.18 -8.89
C ILE A 211 -18.78 17.58 -10.08
N GLU A 212 -19.43 17.59 -11.23
CA GLU A 212 -18.86 17.12 -12.49
C GLU A 212 -18.38 18.33 -13.31
N ASN A 213 -17.20 18.22 -13.88
CA ASN A 213 -16.70 19.20 -14.86
C ASN A 213 -17.13 18.75 -16.26
N PRO A 214 -18.01 19.51 -16.97
CA PRO A 214 -18.47 19.16 -18.31
C PRO A 214 -17.35 19.00 -19.33
N ASP A 215 -16.22 19.68 -19.12
CA ASP A 215 -15.06 19.66 -20.01
C ASP A 215 -14.12 18.48 -19.73
N SER A 216 -14.43 17.64 -18.73
CA SER A 216 -13.59 16.53 -18.28
C SER A 216 -14.37 15.22 -18.26
N ASN A 217 -14.78 14.75 -19.44
CA ASN A 217 -15.58 13.50 -19.58
C ASN A 217 -14.87 12.22 -19.11
N ILE A 218 -13.56 12.25 -18.95
CA ILE A 218 -12.73 11.12 -18.52
C ILE A 218 -12.26 11.23 -17.07
N ALA A 219 -12.76 12.21 -16.29
CA ALA A 219 -12.41 12.35 -14.88
C ALA A 219 -12.93 11.16 -14.09
N MET A 220 -12.01 10.38 -13.52
CA MET A 220 -12.35 9.28 -12.62
C MET A 220 -12.61 9.76 -11.19
N ASN A 221 -12.01 10.88 -10.81
CA ASN A 221 -12.12 11.49 -9.49
C ASN A 221 -12.96 12.76 -9.57
N LEU A 222 -13.96 12.86 -8.74
CA LEU A 222 -14.91 13.96 -8.70
C LEU A 222 -14.89 14.66 -7.36
N ASP A 223 -15.20 15.94 -7.38
CA ASP A 223 -15.49 16.70 -6.17
C ASP A 223 -16.96 16.49 -5.74
N PHE A 224 -17.24 16.72 -4.47
CA PHE A 224 -18.57 16.54 -3.91
C PHE A 224 -18.83 17.47 -2.73
N GLU A 225 -20.11 17.66 -2.39
CA GLU A 225 -20.57 18.30 -1.16
C GLU A 225 -21.30 17.25 -0.31
N ALA A 226 -21.10 17.28 1.00
CA ALA A 226 -21.78 16.41 1.96
C ALA A 226 -22.50 17.26 3.01
N SER A 227 -23.61 16.74 3.55
CA SER A 227 -24.40 17.45 4.57
C SER A 227 -23.78 17.41 5.97
N SER A 228 -22.75 16.60 6.18
CA SER A 228 -22.05 16.45 7.47
C SER A 228 -20.63 15.96 7.26
N GLY A 229 -19.81 16.08 8.32
CA GLY A 229 -18.40 15.76 8.28
C GLY A 229 -17.54 16.98 7.96
N MET A 230 -16.28 16.73 7.64
CA MET A 230 -15.34 17.79 7.27
C MET A 230 -15.61 18.33 5.87
N SER A 231 -15.43 19.64 5.68
CA SER A 231 -15.33 20.22 4.35
C SER A 231 -14.03 19.77 3.67
N ARG A 232 -13.95 19.98 2.34
CA ARG A 232 -12.73 19.71 1.59
C ARG A 232 -11.52 20.50 2.13
N GLU A 233 -11.72 21.78 2.49
CA GLU A 233 -10.67 22.61 3.06
C GLU A 233 -10.18 22.08 4.41
N GLU A 234 -11.08 21.55 5.22
CA GLU A 234 -10.74 20.92 6.50
C GLU A 234 -9.97 19.61 6.29
N ALA A 235 -10.40 18.79 5.33
CA ALA A 235 -9.68 17.58 4.96
C ALA A 235 -8.25 17.87 4.45
N VAL A 236 -8.08 18.92 3.63
CA VAL A 236 -6.76 19.41 3.20
C VAL A 236 -5.91 19.84 4.40
N LYS A 237 -6.49 20.55 5.38
CA LYS A 237 -5.76 20.93 6.60
C LYS A 237 -5.32 19.72 7.43
N MET A 238 -6.17 18.69 7.53
CA MET A 238 -5.81 17.44 8.22
C MET A 238 -4.71 16.69 7.48
N ASN A 239 -4.80 16.62 6.16
CA ASN A 239 -3.75 16.04 5.32
C ASN A 239 -2.41 16.77 5.50
N THR A 240 -2.42 18.10 5.44
CA THR A 240 -1.22 18.93 5.67
C THR A 240 -0.66 18.70 7.07
N LYS A 241 -1.51 18.64 8.10
CA LYS A 241 -1.09 18.34 9.48
C LYS A 241 -0.40 16.97 9.56
N CYS A 242 -0.95 15.96 8.87
CA CYS A 242 -0.36 14.63 8.81
C CYS A 242 1.02 14.66 8.12
N ILE A 243 1.16 15.39 7.01
CA ILE A 243 2.43 15.56 6.29
C ILE A 243 3.48 16.24 7.18
N ASN A 244 3.13 17.35 7.84
CA ASN A 244 4.05 18.07 8.71
C ASN A 244 4.53 17.21 9.90
N MET A 245 3.63 16.45 10.52
CA MET A 245 3.99 15.47 11.54
C MET A 245 4.97 14.43 11.00
N ALA A 246 4.75 14.00 9.77
CA ALA A 246 5.60 13.05 9.10
C ALA A 246 7.02 13.59 8.85
N GLU A 247 7.14 14.79 8.30
CA GLU A 247 8.43 15.44 8.05
C GLU A 247 9.24 15.63 9.33
N GLU A 248 8.57 15.93 10.45
CA GLU A 248 9.22 16.08 11.74
C GLU A 248 9.70 14.75 12.34
N LYS A 249 8.90 13.69 12.21
CA LYS A 249 9.14 12.43 12.94
C LYS A 249 9.74 11.29 12.11
N PHE A 250 9.72 11.40 10.78
CA PHE A 250 10.21 10.39 9.87
C PHE A 250 11.26 10.93 8.89
N PRO A 251 12.53 10.98 9.26
CA PRO A 251 13.59 11.38 8.33
C PRO A 251 13.61 10.54 7.05
N SER A 252 13.14 9.29 7.12
CA SER A 252 13.01 8.38 5.97
C SER A 252 12.01 8.84 4.91
N LEU A 253 11.06 9.72 5.25
CA LEU A 253 10.08 10.23 4.29
C LEU A 253 10.69 11.11 3.21
N GLN A 254 11.80 11.79 3.50
CA GLN A 254 12.51 12.56 2.47
C GLN A 254 13.00 11.67 1.33
N ILE A 255 13.44 10.47 1.64
CA ILE A 255 13.87 9.50 0.62
C ILE A 255 12.65 8.87 -0.06
N TRP A 256 11.63 8.49 0.71
CA TRP A 256 10.39 7.96 0.17
C TRP A 256 9.67 8.93 -0.78
N GLY A 257 9.61 10.21 -0.45
CA GLY A 257 8.98 11.25 -1.28
C GLY A 257 9.72 11.54 -2.58
N THR A 258 10.98 11.15 -2.70
CA THR A 258 11.84 11.43 -3.87
C THR A 258 12.08 10.22 -4.76
N LEU A 259 11.90 8.99 -4.25
CA LEU A 259 12.10 7.76 -5.01
C LEU A 259 10.76 7.16 -5.47
N PRO A 260 10.67 6.67 -6.72
CA PRO A 260 9.61 5.76 -7.10
C PRO A 260 9.54 4.57 -6.14
N ARG A 261 8.33 4.08 -5.85
CA ARG A 261 8.10 2.96 -4.91
C ARG A 261 8.95 1.73 -5.22
N GLU A 262 9.09 1.43 -6.50
CA GLU A 262 9.88 0.30 -6.99
C GLU A 262 11.37 0.51 -6.71
N HIS A 263 11.90 1.71 -6.90
CA HIS A 263 13.30 2.01 -6.59
C HIS A 263 13.59 1.91 -5.10
N PHE A 264 12.59 2.18 -4.26
CA PHE A 264 12.72 1.99 -2.82
C PHE A 264 12.93 0.52 -2.43
N LEU A 265 12.38 -0.42 -3.20
CA LEU A 265 12.66 -1.85 -3.06
C LEU A 265 14.16 -2.15 -3.20
N LEU A 266 14.82 -1.57 -4.20
CA LEU A 266 16.27 -1.69 -4.41
C LEU A 266 17.05 -1.11 -3.25
N TYR A 267 16.63 0.05 -2.75
CA TYR A 267 17.23 0.71 -1.60
C TYR A 267 17.16 -0.18 -0.35
N LEU A 268 16.00 -0.76 -0.07
CA LEU A 268 15.79 -1.66 1.07
C LEU A 268 16.62 -2.95 0.97
N ASP A 269 16.77 -3.52 -0.22
CA ASP A 269 17.62 -4.72 -0.40
C ASP A 269 19.08 -4.39 -0.14
N ARG A 270 19.55 -3.22 -0.58
CA ARG A 270 20.97 -2.83 -0.44
C ARG A 270 21.34 -2.37 0.97
N TYR A 271 20.49 -1.55 1.59
CA TYR A 271 20.85 -0.85 2.84
C TYR A 271 20.06 -1.32 4.06
N GLY A 272 19.04 -2.16 3.85
CA GLY A 272 18.16 -2.60 4.92
C GLY A 272 17.33 -1.46 5.54
N LYS A 273 16.59 -1.78 6.58
CA LYS A 273 15.78 -0.79 7.32
C LYS A 273 16.61 0.26 8.03
N GLY A 274 17.79 -0.12 8.53
CA GLY A 274 18.67 0.77 9.31
C GLY A 274 19.35 1.86 8.48
N GLY A 275 19.47 1.68 7.17
CA GLY A 275 20.06 2.69 6.28
C GLY A 275 19.26 3.99 6.16
N LEU A 276 18.04 4.03 6.69
CA LEU A 276 17.14 5.19 6.69
C LEU A 276 17.10 5.92 8.03
N SER A 277 17.76 5.40 9.06
CA SER A 277 17.82 6.02 10.39
C SER A 277 18.89 7.11 10.48
N GLY A 278 18.63 8.29 9.91
CA GLY A 278 19.18 9.57 10.36
C GLY A 278 20.63 9.93 10.02
N ASN A 279 21.52 9.02 9.65
CA ASN A 279 22.95 9.30 9.44
C ASN A 279 23.43 9.27 7.97
N GLY A 280 22.53 9.47 7.02
CA GLY A 280 22.85 9.36 5.61
C GLY A 280 22.99 7.89 5.14
N PRO A 281 23.15 7.65 3.82
CA PRO A 281 23.48 6.31 3.35
C PRO A 281 24.79 5.87 4.01
N PRO A 282 24.89 4.62 4.50
CA PRO A 282 26.13 4.10 5.05
C PRO A 282 27.24 4.30 4.02
N GLU A 283 28.42 4.71 4.50
CA GLU A 283 29.60 4.88 3.64
C GLU A 283 29.71 3.70 2.67
N ARG A 284 29.91 4.01 1.39
CA ARG A 284 30.13 2.98 0.36
C ARG A 284 31.26 2.09 0.84
N LYS A 285 30.95 0.84 1.16
CA LYS A 285 31.99 -0.19 1.08
C LYS A 285 32.42 -0.21 -0.38
N GLU A 286 33.66 0.12 -0.62
CA GLU A 286 34.29 0.11 -1.95
C GLU A 286 34.45 -1.32 -2.47
N ASP A 287 33.37 -2.08 -2.60
CA ASP A 287 33.40 -3.38 -3.24
C ASP A 287 32.20 -3.49 -4.18
N GLU A 288 32.58 -3.65 -5.43
CA GLU A 288 31.75 -3.89 -6.63
C GLU A 288 31.30 -2.65 -7.41
N VAL A 289 32.25 -2.10 -8.11
CA VAL A 289 32.08 -1.50 -9.43
C VAL A 289 31.48 -2.56 -10.36
N LEU A 290 30.14 -2.65 -10.40
CA LEU A 290 29.41 -3.36 -11.45
C LEU A 290 29.23 -2.42 -12.65
N CYS A 291 30.38 -1.97 -13.22
CA CYS A 291 30.48 -1.50 -14.59
C CYS A 291 31.42 -2.45 -15.31
N LYS A 292 30.94 -3.60 -15.71
CA LYS A 292 31.53 -4.33 -16.82
C LYS A 292 30.42 -4.76 -17.76
N ALA A 293 30.45 -4.07 -18.91
CA ALA A 293 29.93 -4.33 -20.26
C ALA A 293 28.81 -5.36 -20.40
#